data_46f25225b747a6817e35e3bdd67123e5
#
_entry.id   46f25225b747a6817e35e3bdd67123e5
#
_cell.length_a   1.000
_cell.length_b   1.000
_cell.length_c   1.000
_cell.angle_alpha   90.00
_cell.angle_beta   90.00
_cell.angle_gamma   90.00
#
_symmetry.space_group_name_H-M   'P 1'
#
loop_
_entity.id
_entity.type
_entity.pdbx_description
1 polymer ?
#
loop_
_entity_poly.entity_id
_entity_poly.type
_entity_poly.pdbx_seq_one_letter_code
_entity_poly.pdbx_strand_id
1 'polypeptide(L)'
;MLLPRRPVPELRVPTLAHGDFDLAADAPKLFTLISFYRGLHCPVCLKYLRDLEKLIPEYERRGTKVIAVSSDVPERAQEMASKVGTSLRFGHSLPLTVARKWGLYISSSRGKTSINIEEPPLFSEPAVFLVRPDGTLYYGAVQTMPFARPLFSELLQAIDFTIANDYPARGEYDGPL
;
A
#
# COMPACT_ATOMS: atom_id res chain seq x y z
N MET A 1 7.68 0.44 -15.07
CA MET A 1 7.81 1.33 -13.90
C MET A 1 6.69 2.35 -13.96
N LEU A 2 6.01 2.63 -12.84
CA LEU A 2 5.02 3.71 -12.79
C LEU A 2 5.75 5.06 -12.73
N LEU A 3 5.25 6.03 -13.49
CA LEU A 3 5.83 7.38 -13.52
C LEU A 3 4.93 8.36 -12.75
N PRO A 4 5.50 9.24 -11.93
CA PRO A 4 4.76 10.34 -11.31
C PRO A 4 4.03 11.20 -12.33
N ARG A 5 2.89 11.79 -11.93
CA ARG A 5 1.97 12.57 -12.79
C ARG A 5 1.30 11.77 -13.92
N ARG A 6 1.51 10.46 -14.00
CA ARG A 6 0.80 9.59 -14.94
C ARG A 6 -0.26 8.77 -14.21
N PRO A 7 -1.35 8.38 -14.89
CA PRO A 7 -2.36 7.52 -14.30
C PRO A 7 -1.76 6.20 -13.78
N VAL A 8 -2.19 5.78 -12.59
CA VAL A 8 -1.85 4.47 -12.05
C VAL A 8 -2.75 3.37 -12.63
N PRO A 9 -2.35 2.10 -12.56
CA PRO A 9 -3.21 0.99 -12.94
C PRO A 9 -4.49 0.95 -12.10
N GLU A 10 -5.56 0.42 -12.67
CA GLU A 10 -6.79 0.12 -11.93
C GLU A 10 -6.48 -0.75 -10.70
N LEU A 11 -7.13 -0.42 -9.58
CA LEU A 11 -7.07 -1.20 -8.35
C LEU A 11 -8.48 -1.36 -7.79
N ARG A 12 -9.01 -2.58 -7.91
CA ARG A 12 -10.26 -3.01 -7.27
C ARG A 12 -9.98 -4.28 -6.49
N VAL A 13 -10.34 -4.28 -5.23
CA VAL A 13 -10.19 -5.44 -4.34
C VAL A 13 -11.35 -5.48 -3.34
N PRO A 14 -11.82 -6.66 -2.94
CA PRO A 14 -12.73 -6.78 -1.82
C PRO A 14 -12.03 -6.34 -0.53
N THR A 15 -12.79 -5.80 0.42
CA THR A 15 -12.29 -5.45 1.75
C THR A 15 -13.03 -6.23 2.83
N LEU A 16 -12.43 -6.30 4.02
CA LEU A 16 -12.99 -7.10 5.13
C LEU A 16 -14.30 -6.52 5.70
N ALA A 17 -14.47 -5.19 5.67
CA ALA A 17 -15.56 -4.54 6.42
C ALA A 17 -16.33 -3.45 5.63
N HIS A 18 -15.86 -3.07 4.44
CA HIS A 18 -16.36 -1.86 3.75
C HIS A 18 -16.82 -2.13 2.31
N GLY A 19 -17.14 -3.39 1.96
CA GLY A 19 -17.45 -3.78 0.59
C GLY A 19 -16.20 -3.74 -0.30
N ASP A 20 -16.41 -3.59 -1.60
CA ASP A 20 -15.30 -3.53 -2.54
C ASP A 20 -14.63 -2.15 -2.54
N PHE A 21 -13.32 -2.14 -2.48
CA PHE A 21 -12.53 -0.94 -2.71
C PHE A 21 -12.32 -0.75 -4.21
N ASP A 22 -12.59 0.45 -4.69
CA ASP A 22 -12.26 0.92 -6.03
C ASP A 22 -11.48 2.23 -5.91
N LEU A 23 -10.23 2.23 -6.32
CA LEU A 23 -9.36 3.40 -6.23
C LEU A 23 -9.95 4.63 -6.96
N ALA A 24 -10.59 4.41 -8.11
CA ALA A 24 -11.21 5.49 -8.88
C ALA A 24 -12.40 6.13 -8.15
N ALA A 25 -13.06 5.39 -7.27
CA ALA A 25 -14.22 5.85 -6.48
C ALA A 25 -13.85 6.29 -5.06
N ASP A 26 -12.59 6.10 -4.62
CA ASP A 26 -12.18 6.37 -3.23
C ASP A 26 -12.28 7.86 -2.85
N ALA A 27 -12.14 8.76 -3.81
CA ALA A 27 -12.34 10.22 -3.66
C ALA A 27 -11.69 10.81 -2.39
N PRO A 28 -10.38 10.72 -2.20
CA PRO A 28 -9.68 11.41 -1.12
C PRO A 28 -9.69 12.93 -1.39
N LYS A 29 -9.46 13.73 -0.35
CA LYS A 29 -9.24 15.19 -0.54
C LYS A 29 -7.86 15.47 -1.12
N LEU A 30 -6.84 14.72 -0.72
CA LEU A 30 -5.45 14.93 -1.12
C LEU A 30 -4.83 13.68 -1.75
N PHE A 31 -4.79 12.56 -1.02
CA PHE A 31 -4.22 11.30 -1.49
C PHE A 31 -5.03 10.08 -1.04
N THR A 32 -4.92 8.99 -1.80
CA THR A 32 -5.06 7.64 -1.28
C THR A 32 -3.66 7.07 -1.03
N LEU A 33 -3.35 6.71 0.22
CA LEU A 33 -2.17 5.94 0.58
C LEU A 33 -2.50 4.46 0.46
N ILE A 34 -1.75 3.76 -0.40
CA ILE A 34 -1.88 2.32 -0.59
C ILE A 34 -0.61 1.66 -0.07
N SER A 35 -0.75 0.81 0.96
CA SER A 35 0.34 -0.01 1.49
C SER A 35 0.15 -1.46 1.05
N PHE A 36 0.87 -1.88 0.01
CA PHE A 36 0.92 -3.30 -0.35
C PHE A 36 1.82 -4.04 0.64
N TYR A 37 1.36 -5.19 1.12
CA TYR A 37 2.11 -6.02 2.06
C TYR A 37 2.13 -7.49 1.63
N ARG A 38 3.14 -8.24 2.11
CA ARG A 38 3.39 -9.62 1.68
C ARG A 38 2.27 -10.58 2.08
N GLY A 39 1.72 -10.40 3.28
CA GLY A 39 0.68 -11.25 3.84
C GLY A 39 0.90 -11.57 5.32
N LEU A 40 0.01 -12.40 5.87
CA LEU A 40 -0.01 -12.84 7.26
C LEU A 40 1.30 -13.51 7.71
N HIS A 41 1.99 -14.19 6.80
CA HIS A 41 3.24 -14.89 7.07
C HIS A 41 4.42 -13.95 7.39
N CYS A 42 4.27 -12.65 7.20
CA CYS A 42 5.35 -11.66 7.30
C CYS A 42 5.30 -10.89 8.63
N PRO A 43 6.16 -11.21 9.63
CA PRO A 43 6.15 -10.51 10.92
C PRO A 43 6.59 -9.05 10.81
N VAL A 44 7.45 -8.71 9.83
CA VAL A 44 7.83 -7.32 9.54
C VAL A 44 6.63 -6.54 9.03
N CYS A 45 5.75 -7.17 8.21
CA CYS A 45 4.53 -6.53 7.74
C CYS A 45 3.57 -6.22 8.89
N LEU A 46 3.42 -7.16 9.83
CA LEU A 46 2.58 -6.95 11.00
C LEU A 46 3.02 -5.71 11.80
N LYS A 47 4.32 -5.60 12.10
CA LYS A 47 4.86 -4.44 12.81
C LYS A 47 4.61 -3.14 12.02
N TYR A 48 4.92 -3.17 10.72
CA TYR A 48 4.79 -2.02 9.84
C TYR A 48 3.34 -1.51 9.72
N LEU A 49 2.37 -2.43 9.61
CA LEU A 49 0.95 -2.07 9.55
C LEU A 49 0.41 -1.58 10.90
N ARG A 50 0.94 -2.06 12.04
CA ARG A 50 0.62 -1.50 13.36
C ARG A 50 1.11 -0.07 13.52
N ASP A 51 2.25 0.26 12.93
CA ASP A 51 2.74 1.64 12.94
C ASP A 51 1.88 2.54 12.04
N LEU A 52 1.39 2.03 10.91
CA LEU A 52 0.44 2.73 10.05
C LEU A 52 -0.92 2.95 10.75
N GLU A 53 -1.46 1.92 11.41
CA GLU A 53 -2.73 1.98 12.15
C GLU A 53 -2.76 3.16 13.14
N LYS A 54 -1.68 3.36 13.90
CA LYS A 54 -1.55 4.46 14.87
C LYS A 54 -1.61 5.85 14.23
N LEU A 55 -1.25 5.95 12.96
CA LEU A 55 -1.14 7.21 12.22
C LEU A 55 -2.34 7.51 11.33
N ILE A 56 -3.33 6.62 11.25
CA ILE A 56 -4.52 6.83 10.41
C ILE A 56 -5.21 8.17 10.70
N PRO A 57 -5.50 8.56 11.98
CA PRO A 57 -6.12 9.85 12.23
C PRO A 57 -5.31 11.05 11.72
N GLU A 58 -3.97 10.93 11.71
CA GLU A 58 -3.07 11.94 11.19
C GLU A 58 -3.14 12.07 9.68
N TYR A 59 -3.23 10.93 8.96
CA TYR A 59 -3.43 10.90 7.52
C TYR A 59 -4.79 11.48 7.14
N GLU A 60 -5.86 11.07 7.83
CA GLU A 60 -7.22 11.54 7.58
C GLU A 60 -7.37 13.05 7.77
N ARG A 61 -6.76 13.62 8.82
CA ARG A 61 -6.74 15.07 9.03
C ARG A 61 -6.09 15.84 7.87
N ARG A 62 -5.16 15.20 7.16
CA ARG A 62 -4.51 15.75 5.95
C ARG A 62 -5.24 15.40 4.65
N GLY A 63 -6.48 14.90 4.76
CA GLY A 63 -7.27 14.53 3.60
C GLY A 63 -6.77 13.31 2.84
N THR A 64 -5.97 12.46 3.51
CA THR A 64 -5.42 11.22 2.94
C THR A 64 -6.15 10.02 3.49
N LYS A 65 -6.76 9.24 2.60
CA LYS A 65 -7.36 7.95 2.92
C LYS A 65 -6.30 6.86 2.86
N VAL A 66 -6.45 5.81 3.67
CA VAL A 66 -5.44 4.74 3.80
C VAL A 66 -6.06 3.38 3.56
N ILE A 67 -5.33 2.51 2.85
CA ILE A 67 -5.67 1.10 2.66
C ILE A 67 -4.41 0.24 2.65
N ALA A 68 -4.46 -0.92 3.32
CA ALA A 68 -3.47 -1.99 3.19
C ALA A 68 -4.03 -3.08 2.28
N VAL A 69 -3.23 -3.58 1.34
CA VAL A 69 -3.68 -4.56 0.33
C VAL A 69 -2.69 -5.71 0.23
N SER A 70 -3.18 -6.94 0.18
CA SER A 70 -2.37 -8.13 -0.10
C SER A 70 -3.08 -9.13 -1.00
N SER A 71 -2.32 -10.12 -1.49
CA SER A 71 -2.86 -11.26 -2.23
C SER A 71 -3.39 -12.38 -1.30
N ASP A 72 -3.38 -12.18 0.00
CA ASP A 72 -3.91 -13.15 0.95
C ASP A 72 -5.40 -13.39 0.72
N VAL A 73 -5.84 -14.61 1.01
CA VAL A 73 -7.26 -14.95 1.08
C VAL A 73 -7.94 -14.24 2.25
N PRO A 74 -9.28 -14.09 2.25
CA PRO A 74 -10.00 -13.32 3.27
C PRO A 74 -9.66 -13.73 4.71
N GLU A 75 -9.55 -15.02 4.99
CA GLU A 75 -9.28 -15.56 6.32
C GLU A 75 -7.91 -15.10 6.86
N ARG A 76 -6.89 -15.12 6.01
CA ARG A 76 -5.54 -14.65 6.37
C ARG A 76 -5.50 -13.14 6.56
N ALA A 77 -6.20 -12.40 5.70
CA ALA A 77 -6.33 -10.96 5.84
C ALA A 77 -7.08 -10.59 7.13
N GLN A 78 -8.13 -11.32 7.48
CA GLN A 78 -8.88 -11.15 8.74
C GLN A 78 -7.99 -11.41 9.96
N GLU A 79 -7.17 -12.45 9.93
CA GLU A 79 -6.22 -12.72 11.01
C GLU A 79 -5.16 -11.61 11.14
N MET A 80 -4.65 -11.08 10.02
CA MET A 80 -3.74 -9.93 10.03
C MET A 80 -4.43 -8.70 10.64
N ALA A 81 -5.65 -8.37 10.20
CA ALA A 81 -6.41 -7.24 10.70
C ALA A 81 -6.65 -7.33 12.21
N SER A 82 -7.02 -8.51 12.72
CA SER A 82 -7.23 -8.72 14.16
C SER A 82 -5.99 -8.44 15.02
N LYS A 83 -4.80 -8.59 14.43
CA LYS A 83 -3.51 -8.33 15.10
C LYS A 83 -3.03 -6.89 14.96
N VAL A 84 -3.51 -6.16 13.94
CA VAL A 84 -3.11 -4.77 13.64
C VAL A 84 -3.99 -3.77 14.36
N GLY A 85 -5.29 -3.78 14.11
CA GLY A 85 -6.26 -2.83 14.64
C GLY A 85 -7.50 -2.74 13.76
N THR A 86 -8.40 -1.81 14.07
CA THR A 86 -9.73 -1.71 13.46
C THR A 86 -9.92 -0.49 12.54
N SER A 87 -8.99 0.45 12.54
CA SER A 87 -9.10 1.70 11.76
C SER A 87 -8.57 1.52 10.34
N LEU A 88 -7.57 0.65 10.15
CA LEU A 88 -6.98 0.38 8.85
C LEU A 88 -7.93 -0.45 7.97
N ARG A 89 -8.21 0.05 6.77
CA ARG A 89 -8.93 -0.73 5.75
C ARG A 89 -8.02 -1.83 5.21
N PHE A 90 -8.53 -3.06 5.15
CA PHE A 90 -7.81 -4.21 4.61
C PHE A 90 -8.46 -4.70 3.33
N GLY A 91 -7.76 -4.53 2.20
CA GLY A 91 -8.04 -5.19 0.94
C GLY A 91 -7.34 -6.54 0.85
N HIS A 92 -8.01 -7.54 0.29
CA HIS A 92 -7.50 -8.90 0.16
C HIS A 92 -7.70 -9.45 -1.24
N SER A 93 -7.20 -10.66 -1.50
CA SER A 93 -7.35 -11.37 -2.78
C SER A 93 -6.85 -10.57 -4.00
N LEU A 94 -5.84 -9.70 -3.82
CA LEU A 94 -5.24 -8.97 -4.93
C LEU A 94 -4.69 -9.95 -5.96
N PRO A 95 -5.16 -9.93 -7.23
CA PRO A 95 -4.57 -10.74 -8.27
C PRO A 95 -3.10 -10.37 -8.50
N LEU A 96 -2.20 -11.35 -8.56
CA LEU A 96 -0.77 -11.11 -8.79
C LEU A 96 -0.50 -10.46 -10.16
N THR A 97 -1.38 -10.63 -11.13
CA THR A 97 -1.34 -9.91 -12.41
C THR A 97 -1.56 -8.40 -12.23
N VAL A 98 -2.44 -8.00 -11.29
CA VAL A 98 -2.64 -6.60 -10.92
C VAL A 98 -1.43 -6.09 -10.15
N ALA A 99 -0.91 -6.86 -9.18
CA ALA A 99 0.32 -6.53 -8.47
C ALA A 99 1.49 -6.22 -9.43
N ARG A 100 1.67 -7.03 -10.47
CA ARG A 100 2.68 -6.77 -11.53
C ARG A 100 2.43 -5.48 -12.31
N LYS A 101 1.17 -5.14 -12.62
CA LYS A 101 0.84 -3.87 -13.29
C LYS A 101 1.25 -2.67 -12.40
N TRP A 102 1.14 -2.82 -11.08
CA TRP A 102 1.62 -1.85 -10.11
C TRP A 102 3.14 -1.83 -9.93
N GLY A 103 3.87 -2.70 -10.63
CA GLY A 103 5.32 -2.79 -10.58
C GLY A 103 5.84 -3.55 -9.36
N LEU A 104 4.99 -4.28 -8.66
CA LEU A 104 5.41 -5.07 -7.50
C LEU A 104 6.23 -6.27 -7.93
N TYR A 105 7.29 -6.56 -7.18
CA TYR A 105 8.02 -7.81 -7.31
C TYR A 105 7.18 -8.98 -6.76
N ILE A 106 7.32 -10.13 -7.36
CA ILE A 106 6.62 -11.37 -6.96
C ILE A 106 7.66 -12.37 -6.48
N SER A 107 7.49 -12.87 -5.28
CA SER A 107 8.33 -13.90 -4.68
C SER A 107 7.63 -15.25 -4.66
N SER A 108 8.43 -16.31 -4.76
CA SER A 108 7.98 -17.69 -4.51
C SER A 108 8.19 -18.05 -3.04
N SER A 109 7.39 -18.99 -2.56
CA SER A 109 7.46 -19.52 -1.20
C SER A 109 8.82 -20.12 -0.88
N ARG A 110 9.26 -19.91 0.35
CA ARG A 110 10.39 -20.59 0.99
C ARG A 110 9.94 -21.49 2.14
N GLY A 111 8.63 -21.80 2.21
CA GLY A 111 8.03 -22.58 3.29
C GLY A 111 7.59 -21.70 4.46
N LYS A 112 7.82 -22.18 5.68
CA LYS A 112 7.39 -21.48 6.90
C LYS A 112 8.35 -20.35 7.27
N THR A 113 7.77 -19.24 7.68
CA THR A 113 8.51 -18.08 8.20
C THR A 113 8.92 -18.31 9.68
N SER A 114 9.67 -17.35 10.25
CA SER A 114 10.12 -17.38 11.66
C SER A 114 8.97 -17.42 12.68
N ILE A 115 7.76 -17.06 12.29
CA ILE A 115 6.56 -17.15 13.12
C ILE A 115 5.74 -18.41 12.83
N ASN A 116 6.34 -19.39 12.16
CA ASN A 116 5.76 -20.70 11.83
C ASN A 116 4.49 -20.64 10.96
N ILE A 117 4.31 -19.58 10.17
CA ILE A 117 3.22 -19.43 9.19
C ILE A 117 3.75 -19.72 7.80
N GLU A 118 3.06 -20.58 7.04
CA GLU A 118 3.40 -20.95 5.68
C GLU A 118 3.25 -19.76 4.73
N GLU A 119 4.26 -19.51 3.89
CA GLU A 119 4.14 -18.57 2.79
C GLU A 119 3.22 -19.12 1.70
N PRO A 120 2.36 -18.29 1.07
CA PRO A 120 1.67 -18.71 -0.16
C PRO A 120 2.66 -19.13 -1.24
N PRO A 121 2.28 -19.98 -2.21
CA PRO A 121 3.18 -20.37 -3.30
C PRO A 121 3.81 -19.18 -4.03
N LEU A 122 3.03 -18.13 -4.25
CA LEU A 122 3.45 -16.85 -4.81
C LEU A 122 2.79 -15.71 -4.03
N PHE A 123 3.51 -14.61 -3.84
CA PHE A 123 3.00 -13.40 -3.17
C PHE A 123 3.76 -12.16 -3.66
N SER A 124 3.16 -10.97 -3.51
CA SER A 124 3.84 -9.72 -3.84
C SER A 124 4.77 -9.24 -2.73
N GLU A 125 5.89 -8.64 -3.10
CA GLU A 125 6.73 -7.88 -2.20
C GLU A 125 6.10 -6.52 -1.88
N PRO A 126 6.54 -5.83 -0.80
CA PRO A 126 5.87 -4.63 -0.33
C PRO A 126 6.08 -3.41 -1.23
N ALA A 127 5.12 -2.50 -1.17
CA ALA A 127 5.24 -1.17 -1.76
C ALA A 127 4.34 -0.17 -1.02
N VAL A 128 4.66 1.11 -1.15
CA VAL A 128 3.83 2.21 -0.66
C VAL A 128 3.66 3.23 -1.77
N PHE A 129 2.41 3.63 -2.02
CA PHE A 129 2.07 4.63 -3.02
C PHE A 129 1.19 5.74 -2.42
N LEU A 130 1.39 6.96 -2.90
CA LEU A 130 0.44 8.06 -2.75
C LEU A 130 -0.14 8.36 -4.13
N VAL A 131 -1.46 8.24 -4.24
CA VAL A 131 -2.20 8.49 -5.49
C VAL A 131 -3.11 9.71 -5.28
N ARG A 132 -3.09 10.65 -6.23
CA ARG A 132 -3.94 11.84 -6.21
C ARG A 132 -5.41 11.49 -6.50
N PRO A 133 -6.36 12.39 -6.18
CA PRO A 133 -7.79 12.17 -6.49
C PRO A 133 -8.09 11.95 -7.98
N ASP A 134 -7.26 12.49 -8.86
CA ASP A 134 -7.37 12.33 -10.32
C ASP A 134 -6.78 10.99 -10.83
N GLY A 135 -6.36 10.11 -9.92
CA GLY A 135 -5.77 8.82 -10.27
C GLY A 135 -4.31 8.87 -10.72
N THR A 136 -3.63 10.00 -10.58
CA THR A 136 -2.21 10.12 -10.95
C THR A 136 -1.28 9.77 -9.79
N LEU A 137 -0.12 9.18 -10.12
CA LEU A 137 0.90 8.86 -9.14
C LEU A 137 1.57 10.14 -8.60
N TYR A 138 1.61 10.28 -7.28
CA TYR A 138 2.40 11.30 -6.62
C TYR A 138 3.74 10.77 -6.09
N TYR A 139 3.70 9.64 -5.36
CA TYR A 139 4.86 9.00 -4.75
C TYR A 139 4.74 7.48 -4.87
N GLY A 140 5.87 6.80 -5.05
CA GLY A 140 5.94 5.34 -5.05
C GLY A 140 7.28 4.84 -4.54
N ALA A 141 7.22 3.86 -3.63
CA ALA A 141 8.38 3.10 -3.15
C ALA A 141 8.07 1.61 -3.22
N VAL A 142 8.81 0.89 -4.06
CA VAL A 142 8.66 -0.55 -4.27
C VAL A 142 9.90 -1.26 -3.75
N GLN A 143 9.72 -2.29 -2.93
CA GLN A 143 10.81 -3.06 -2.31
C GLN A 143 10.94 -4.44 -2.93
N THR A 144 12.17 -4.98 -2.89
CA THR A 144 12.51 -6.36 -3.24
C THR A 144 12.60 -7.27 -2.01
N MET A 145 12.36 -6.71 -0.80
CA MET A 145 12.51 -7.41 0.48
C MET A 145 11.53 -6.82 1.51
N PRO A 146 11.23 -7.53 2.61
CA PRO A 146 10.33 -7.01 3.65
C PRO A 146 10.90 -5.88 4.50
N PHE A 147 12.21 -5.64 4.45
CA PHE A 147 12.93 -4.63 5.23
C PHE A 147 13.08 -3.31 4.45
N ALA A 148 13.73 -2.32 5.09
CA ALA A 148 14.11 -1.05 4.47
C ALA A 148 12.94 -0.32 3.78
N ARG A 149 11.83 -0.19 4.47
CA ARG A 149 10.63 0.51 3.99
C ARG A 149 10.63 1.97 4.40
N PRO A 150 9.97 2.85 3.65
CA PRO A 150 9.75 4.22 4.08
C PRO A 150 8.98 4.24 5.40
N LEU A 151 9.37 5.12 6.33
CA LEU A 151 8.62 5.31 7.57
C LEU A 151 7.35 6.13 7.30
N PHE A 152 6.22 5.68 7.82
CA PHE A 152 4.95 6.40 7.65
C PHE A 152 4.94 7.77 8.33
N SER A 153 5.71 7.94 9.42
CA SER A 153 5.89 9.24 10.06
C SER A 153 6.67 10.24 9.19
N GLU A 154 7.67 9.78 8.45
CA GLU A 154 8.40 10.62 7.47
C GLU A 154 7.51 10.97 6.28
N LEU A 155 6.66 10.04 5.85
CA LEU A 155 5.72 10.27 4.77
C LEU A 155 4.66 11.32 5.16
N LEU A 156 4.23 11.36 6.43
CA LEU A 156 3.38 12.44 6.97
C LEU A 156 4.06 13.80 6.89
N GLN A 157 5.34 13.88 7.27
CA GLN A 157 6.11 15.13 7.15
C GLN A 157 6.25 15.58 5.69
N ALA A 158 6.45 14.63 4.78
CA ALA A 158 6.49 14.92 3.34
C ALA A 158 5.14 15.45 2.84
N ILE A 159 4.01 14.91 3.33
CA ILE A 159 2.67 15.41 3.01
C ILE A 159 2.47 16.83 3.57
N ASP A 160 2.91 17.11 4.79
CA ASP A 160 2.84 18.47 5.36
C ASP A 160 3.64 19.47 4.52
N PHE A 161 4.84 19.09 4.09
CA PHE A 161 5.64 19.92 3.19
C PHE A 161 4.95 20.13 1.83
N THR A 162 4.33 19.08 1.28
CA THR A 162 3.58 19.15 0.02
C THR A 162 2.42 20.14 0.12
N ILE A 163 1.66 20.08 1.21
CA ILE A 163 0.52 20.99 1.44
C ILE A 163 1.02 22.44 1.56
N ALA A 164 2.06 22.66 2.37
CA ALA A 164 2.56 24.01 2.68
C ALA A 164 3.18 24.71 1.45
N ASN A 165 3.73 23.95 0.49
CA ASN A 165 4.51 24.50 -0.62
C ASN A 165 3.91 24.18 -2.00
N ASP A 166 2.74 23.57 -2.06
CA ASP A 166 2.15 23.04 -3.32
C ASP A 166 3.20 22.25 -4.13
N TYR A 167 3.96 21.40 -3.42
CA TYR A 167 5.12 20.74 -4.02
C TYR A 167 4.67 19.70 -5.04
N PRO A 168 5.15 19.79 -6.30
CA PRO A 168 4.71 18.88 -7.36
C PRO A 168 5.32 17.48 -7.20
N ALA A 169 4.64 16.48 -7.75
CA ALA A 169 5.24 15.16 -7.94
C ALA A 169 6.50 15.28 -8.82
N ARG A 170 7.57 14.57 -8.47
CA ARG A 170 8.86 14.60 -9.18
C ARG A 170 9.21 13.21 -9.71
N GLY A 171 10.08 13.18 -10.74
CA GLY A 171 10.46 11.93 -11.42
C GLY A 171 9.58 11.64 -12.64
N GLU A 172 8.91 12.63 -13.17
CA GLU A 172 7.93 12.53 -14.26
C GLU A 172 8.57 12.55 -15.66
N TYR A 173 9.86 12.90 -15.76
CA TYR A 173 10.52 13.05 -17.06
C TYR A 173 10.78 11.69 -17.74
N ASP A 174 10.31 11.54 -18.95
CA ASP A 174 10.43 10.33 -19.78
C ASP A 174 10.98 10.61 -21.19
N GLY A 175 11.53 11.84 -21.42
CA GLY A 175 12.12 12.23 -22.68
C GLY A 175 13.59 11.80 -22.84
N PRO A 176 14.25 12.20 -23.95
CA PRO A 176 15.68 11.95 -24.17
C PRO A 176 16.55 12.57 -23.06
N LEU A 177 17.66 11.88 -22.75
CA LEU A 177 18.67 12.34 -21.77
C LEU A 177 19.87 12.97 -22.48
#